data_86de136eb689c618a7a27d74e65d5a44
#
_entry.id   86de136eb689c618a7a27d74e65d5a44
#
_cell.length_a   1.000
_cell.length_b   1.000
_cell.length_c   1.000
_cell.angle_alpha   90.00
_cell.angle_beta   90.00
_cell.angle_gamma   90.00
#
_symmetry.space_group_name_H-M   'P 1'
#
loop_
_entity.id
_entity.type
_entity.pdbx_description
1 polymer ?
#
loop_
_entity_poly.entity_id
_entity_poly.type
_entity_poly.pdbx_seq_one_letter_code
_entity_poly.pdbx_strand_id
1 'polypeptide(L)'
;MRYLAAFGTSAVVMLALDAVWLTMMGDRLYRPVLGDWMRRDVNWPPAVAFYLLFLFGVTFLATIPALQQGSWQRAAINGAVFGLVAYATYDLTNEATLTRWSTTITLADMAWGTFLATTAALAGYFGSRWLVR
;
A
#
# COMPACT_ATOMS: atom_id res chain seq x y z
N MET A 1 11.82 0.51 20.18
CA MET A 1 12.22 -0.69 19.40
C MET A 1 11.04 -1.39 18.74
N ARG A 2 9.93 -1.62 19.48
CA ARG A 2 8.75 -2.33 18.96
C ARG A 2 8.10 -1.66 17.73
N TYR A 3 7.98 -0.34 17.71
CA TYR A 3 7.41 0.40 16.58
C TYR A 3 8.37 0.47 15.38
N LEU A 4 9.66 0.51 15.63
CA LEU A 4 10.66 0.39 14.54
C LEU A 4 10.65 -1.00 13.92
N ALA A 5 10.50 -2.04 14.71
CA ALA A 5 10.33 -3.42 14.20
C ALA A 5 9.04 -3.55 13.39
N ALA A 6 7.94 -2.94 13.85
CA ALA A 6 6.68 -2.89 13.12
C ALA A 6 6.83 -2.19 11.77
N PHE A 7 7.43 -1.01 11.75
CA PHE A 7 7.70 -0.27 10.51
C PHE A 7 8.58 -1.08 9.55
N GLY A 8 9.67 -1.66 10.05
CA GLY A 8 10.60 -2.44 9.22
C GLY A 8 9.98 -3.68 8.61
N THR A 9 9.19 -4.45 9.38
CA THR A 9 8.51 -5.64 8.85
C THR A 9 7.38 -5.30 7.89
N SER A 10 6.64 -4.23 8.14
CA SER A 10 5.67 -3.69 7.18
C SER A 10 6.36 -3.28 5.87
N ALA A 11 7.50 -2.60 5.97
CA ALA A 11 8.26 -2.13 4.80
C ALA A 11 8.74 -3.29 3.93
N VAL A 12 9.33 -4.32 4.53
CA VAL A 12 9.83 -5.49 3.79
C VAL A 12 8.70 -6.17 3.02
N VAL A 13 7.58 -6.43 3.69
CA VAL A 13 6.44 -7.13 3.08
C VAL A 13 5.78 -6.27 2.01
N MET A 14 5.54 -5.00 2.30
CA MET A 14 4.92 -4.08 1.35
C MET A 14 5.76 -3.91 0.08
N LEU A 15 7.06 -3.65 0.22
CA LEU A 15 7.94 -3.44 -0.93
C LEU A 15 8.08 -4.70 -1.79
N ALA A 16 8.16 -5.88 -1.15
CA ALA A 16 8.21 -7.15 -1.88
C ALA A 16 6.93 -7.40 -2.68
N LEU A 17 5.77 -7.22 -2.07
CA LEU A 17 4.47 -7.41 -2.72
C LEU A 17 4.25 -6.40 -3.84
N ASP A 18 4.57 -5.13 -3.61
CA ASP A 18 4.35 -4.09 -4.60
C ASP A 18 5.33 -4.21 -5.79
N ALA A 19 6.55 -4.66 -5.56
CA ALA A 19 7.49 -4.98 -6.63
C ALA A 19 6.94 -6.09 -7.54
N VAL A 20 6.35 -7.13 -6.97
CA VAL A 20 5.69 -8.21 -7.75
C VAL A 20 4.49 -7.66 -8.53
N TRP A 21 3.64 -6.87 -7.90
CA TRP A 21 2.47 -6.27 -8.55
C TRP A 21 2.85 -5.38 -9.72
N LEU A 22 3.75 -4.44 -9.53
CA LEU A 22 4.18 -3.51 -10.57
C LEU A 22 4.89 -4.22 -11.73
N THR A 23 5.70 -5.25 -11.42
CA THR A 23 6.36 -6.06 -12.45
C THR A 23 5.35 -6.81 -13.31
N MET A 24 4.29 -7.37 -12.70
CA MET A 24 3.27 -8.14 -13.43
C MET A 24 2.23 -7.23 -14.10
N MET A 25 1.77 -6.20 -13.42
CA MET A 25 0.61 -5.41 -13.83
C MET A 25 0.98 -4.13 -14.58
N GLY A 26 2.22 -3.67 -14.50
CA GLY A 26 2.66 -2.49 -15.25
C GLY A 26 2.33 -2.57 -16.73
N ASP A 27 2.68 -3.66 -17.37
CA ASP A 27 2.42 -3.90 -18.80
C ASP A 27 1.04 -4.48 -19.10
N ARG A 28 0.42 -5.16 -18.15
CA ARG A 28 -0.87 -5.84 -18.34
C ARG A 28 -2.07 -4.99 -18.04
N LEU A 29 -1.99 -4.16 -16.98
CA LEU A 29 -3.10 -3.37 -16.48
C LEU A 29 -2.99 -1.89 -16.84
N TYR A 30 -1.85 -1.27 -16.53
CA TYR A 30 -1.68 0.19 -16.63
C TYR A 30 -1.28 0.65 -18.04
N ARG A 31 -0.26 0.05 -18.62
CA ARG A 31 0.29 0.49 -19.92
C ARG A 31 -0.70 0.41 -21.08
N PRO A 32 -1.58 -0.59 -21.19
CA PRO A 32 -2.58 -0.62 -22.26
C PRO A 32 -3.52 0.59 -22.29
N VAL A 33 -3.76 1.21 -21.14
CA VAL A 33 -4.63 2.39 -20.99
C VAL A 33 -3.84 3.69 -21.02
N LEU A 34 -2.78 3.77 -20.22
CA LEU A 34 -2.00 5.00 -20.03
C LEU A 34 -0.97 5.22 -21.14
N GLY A 35 -0.46 4.15 -21.75
CA GLY A 35 0.46 4.20 -22.88
C GLY A 35 1.68 5.08 -22.61
N ASP A 36 1.88 6.05 -23.49
CA ASP A 36 2.99 7.01 -23.44
C ASP A 36 2.92 8.02 -22.29
N TRP A 37 1.80 8.10 -21.57
CA TRP A 37 1.71 8.88 -20.33
C TRP A 37 2.55 8.26 -19.21
N MET A 38 2.82 6.97 -19.28
CA MET A 38 3.71 6.32 -18.32
C MET A 38 5.17 6.63 -18.64
N ARG A 39 5.92 7.03 -17.63
CA ARG A 39 7.37 7.21 -17.74
C ARG A 39 8.05 5.88 -18.03
N ARG A 40 9.10 5.89 -18.83
CA ARG A 40 9.98 4.74 -19.03
C ARG A 40 10.89 4.53 -17.83
N ASP A 41 11.40 5.65 -17.29
CA ASP A 41 12.27 5.67 -16.12
C ASP A 41 11.49 6.21 -14.91
N VAL A 42 11.60 5.51 -13.79
CA VAL A 42 10.94 5.91 -12.54
C VAL A 42 11.53 7.21 -12.02
N ASN A 43 10.69 8.15 -11.68
CA ASN A 43 11.08 9.35 -10.94
C ASN A 43 11.16 8.98 -9.45
N TRP A 44 12.36 8.65 -8.99
CA TRP A 44 12.57 8.07 -7.66
C TRP A 44 12.23 8.97 -6.48
N PRO A 45 12.52 10.29 -6.47
CA PRO A 45 12.21 11.11 -5.31
C PRO A 45 10.74 11.06 -4.87
N PRO A 46 9.73 11.31 -5.73
CA PRO A 46 8.34 11.18 -5.31
C PRO A 46 7.93 9.73 -5.03
N ALA A 47 8.51 8.74 -5.70
CA ALA A 47 8.23 7.34 -5.42
C ALA A 47 8.67 6.94 -4.01
N VAL A 48 9.89 7.31 -3.63
CA VAL A 48 10.42 7.05 -2.27
C VAL A 48 9.60 7.81 -1.23
N ALA A 49 9.27 9.07 -1.48
CA ALA A 49 8.45 9.89 -0.59
C ALA A 49 7.08 9.24 -0.36
N PHE A 50 6.43 8.73 -1.41
CA PHE A 50 5.17 8.02 -1.31
C PHE A 50 5.29 6.77 -0.43
N TYR A 51 6.28 5.92 -0.67
CA TYR A 51 6.45 4.69 0.11
C TYR A 51 6.69 4.96 1.58
N LEU A 52 7.53 5.93 1.91
CA LEU A 52 7.78 6.33 3.30
C LEU A 52 6.52 6.86 3.97
N LEU A 53 5.78 7.73 3.28
CA LEU A 53 4.55 8.30 3.81
C LEU A 53 3.46 7.25 3.99
N PHE A 54 3.31 6.34 3.04
CA PHE A 54 2.35 5.26 3.11
C PHE A 54 2.66 4.29 4.25
N LEU A 55 3.93 3.88 4.40
CA LEU A 55 4.38 3.04 5.50
C LEU A 55 4.19 3.71 6.86
N PHE A 56 4.46 5.00 6.94
CA PHE A 56 4.15 5.78 8.14
C PHE A 56 2.65 5.72 8.45
N GLY A 57 1.80 5.95 7.46
CA GLY A 57 0.34 5.88 7.62
C GLY A 57 -0.14 4.52 8.10
N VAL A 58 0.30 3.44 7.45
CA VAL A 58 -0.02 2.05 7.86
C VAL A 58 0.43 1.78 9.30
N THR A 59 1.67 2.15 9.62
CA THR A 59 2.22 1.91 10.96
C THR A 59 1.47 2.70 12.02
N PHE A 60 1.28 4.00 11.79
CA PHE A 60 0.67 4.91 12.76
C PHE A 60 -0.84 4.66 12.95
N LEU A 61 -1.58 4.47 11.85
CA LEU A 61 -3.04 4.37 11.88
C LEU A 61 -3.57 2.95 12.07
N ALA A 62 -2.80 1.94 11.66
CA ALA A 62 -3.25 0.55 11.72
C ALA A 62 -2.46 -0.28 12.73
N THR A 63 -1.12 -0.33 12.59
CA THR A 63 -0.30 -1.26 13.36
C THR A 63 -0.14 -0.86 14.82
N ILE A 64 0.17 0.41 15.11
CA ILE A 64 0.38 0.88 16.49
C ILE A 64 -0.89 0.74 17.34
N PRO A 65 -2.08 1.19 16.90
CA PRO A 65 -3.30 0.98 17.68
C PRO A 65 -3.61 -0.50 17.94
N ALA A 66 -3.33 -1.36 16.95
CA ALA A 66 -3.51 -2.80 17.10
C ALA A 66 -2.55 -3.40 18.15
N LEU A 67 -1.29 -2.96 18.16
CA LEU A 67 -0.30 -3.38 19.15
C LEU A 67 -0.66 -2.94 20.56
N GLN A 68 -1.19 -1.74 20.71
CA GLN A 68 -1.64 -1.20 22.00
C GLN A 68 -2.84 -1.97 22.56
N GLN A 69 -3.71 -2.45 21.69
CA GLN A 69 -4.91 -3.21 22.07
C GLN A 69 -4.69 -4.74 22.07
N GLY A 70 -3.55 -5.21 21.60
CA GLY A 70 -3.28 -6.63 21.46
C GLY A 70 -4.17 -7.37 20.45
N SER A 71 -4.68 -6.66 19.44
CA SER A 71 -5.68 -7.18 18.49
C SER A 71 -5.17 -7.13 17.05
N TRP A 72 -4.90 -8.29 16.47
CA TRP A 72 -4.55 -8.41 15.05
C TRP A 72 -5.73 -8.04 14.13
N GLN A 73 -6.96 -8.26 14.57
CA GLN A 73 -8.15 -7.86 13.83
C GLN A 73 -8.20 -6.35 13.64
N ARG A 74 -7.76 -5.60 14.64
CA ARG A 74 -7.63 -4.14 14.54
C ARG A 74 -6.61 -3.74 13.47
N ALA A 75 -5.47 -4.44 13.40
CA ALA A 75 -4.48 -4.21 12.34
C ALA A 75 -5.08 -4.46 10.96
N ALA A 76 -5.79 -5.57 10.78
CA ALA A 76 -6.43 -5.92 9.52
C ALA A 76 -7.48 -4.90 9.10
N ILE A 77 -8.41 -4.54 9.99
CA ILE A 77 -9.50 -3.59 9.68
C ILE A 77 -8.95 -2.21 9.38
N ASN A 78 -8.10 -1.68 10.25
CA ASN A 78 -7.53 -0.35 10.05
C ASN A 78 -6.65 -0.30 8.79
N GLY A 79 -5.88 -1.35 8.52
CA GLY A 79 -5.08 -1.48 7.30
C GLY A 79 -5.95 -1.49 6.06
N ALA A 80 -7.04 -2.27 6.06
CA ALA A 80 -7.97 -2.35 4.94
C ALA A 80 -8.64 -1.00 4.66
N VAL A 81 -9.12 -0.33 5.69
CA VAL A 81 -9.75 1.01 5.55
C VAL A 81 -8.74 2.04 5.05
N PHE A 82 -7.54 2.05 5.63
CA PHE A 82 -6.50 2.97 5.20
C PHE A 82 -6.11 2.75 3.72
N GLY A 83 -5.88 1.51 3.32
CA GLY A 83 -5.51 1.16 1.95
C GLY A 83 -6.62 1.48 0.95
N LEU A 84 -7.87 1.17 1.29
CA LEU A 84 -9.02 1.49 0.46
C LEU A 84 -9.16 3.00 0.24
N VAL A 85 -9.12 3.79 1.31
CA VAL A 85 -9.25 5.26 1.23
C VAL A 85 -8.09 5.88 0.46
N ALA A 86 -6.86 5.46 0.74
CA ALA A 86 -5.68 6.01 0.08
C ALA A 86 -5.70 5.75 -1.43
N TYR A 87 -5.99 4.52 -1.84
CA TYR A 87 -6.04 4.14 -3.25
C TYR A 87 -7.28 4.69 -3.95
N ALA A 88 -8.44 4.70 -3.30
CA ALA A 88 -9.66 5.31 -3.84
C ALA A 88 -9.49 6.82 -4.09
N THR A 89 -8.76 7.51 -3.24
CA THR A 89 -8.45 8.93 -3.41
C THR A 89 -7.70 9.19 -4.72
N TYR A 90 -6.75 8.34 -5.07
CA TYR A 90 -6.03 8.40 -6.34
C TYR A 90 -6.87 7.87 -7.52
N ASP A 91 -7.40 6.67 -7.40
CA ASP A 91 -8.03 5.97 -8.52
C ASP A 91 -9.36 6.59 -8.95
N LEU A 92 -10.25 6.91 -7.99
CA LEU A 92 -11.53 7.51 -8.31
C LEU A 92 -11.40 8.94 -8.81
N THR A 93 -10.47 9.72 -8.28
CA THR A 93 -10.23 11.08 -8.76
C THR A 93 -9.61 11.07 -10.15
N ASN A 94 -8.72 10.14 -10.46
CA ASN A 94 -8.17 9.96 -11.80
C ASN A 94 -9.24 9.51 -12.79
N GLU A 95 -10.10 8.57 -12.41
CA GLU A 95 -11.23 8.17 -13.27
C GLU A 95 -12.19 9.32 -13.54
N ALA A 96 -12.42 10.18 -12.55
CA ALA A 96 -13.30 11.33 -12.69
C ALA A 96 -12.73 12.43 -13.59
N THR A 97 -11.41 12.56 -13.70
CA THR A 97 -10.76 13.74 -14.29
C THR A 97 -9.89 13.46 -15.51
N LEU A 98 -9.47 12.23 -15.73
CA LEU A 98 -8.57 11.87 -16.83
C LEU A 98 -9.32 11.17 -17.96
N THR A 99 -8.99 11.53 -19.21
CA THR A 99 -9.55 10.87 -20.40
C THR A 99 -8.94 9.49 -20.64
N ARG A 100 -7.67 9.28 -20.24
CA ARG A 100 -6.99 7.98 -20.31
C ARG A 100 -7.01 7.33 -18.95
N TRP A 101 -8.11 6.70 -18.63
CA TRP A 101 -8.28 5.91 -17.41
C TRP A 101 -9.35 4.86 -17.67
N SER A 102 -9.37 3.79 -16.87
CA SER A 102 -10.41 2.77 -16.98
C SER A 102 -10.94 2.37 -15.62
N THR A 103 -12.21 1.99 -15.58
CA THR A 103 -12.83 1.42 -14.37
C THR A 103 -12.14 0.13 -13.94
N THR A 104 -11.58 -0.64 -14.87
CA THR A 104 -10.78 -1.84 -14.56
C THR A 104 -9.55 -1.48 -13.72
N ILE A 105 -8.81 -0.42 -14.09
CA ILE A 105 -7.68 0.07 -13.27
C ILE A 105 -8.16 0.48 -11.89
N THR A 106 -9.22 1.26 -11.80
CA THR A 106 -9.79 1.71 -10.52
C THR A 106 -10.10 0.53 -9.60
N LEU A 107 -10.85 -0.46 -10.07
CA LEU A 107 -11.25 -1.59 -9.24
C LEU A 107 -10.08 -2.49 -8.86
N ALA A 108 -9.20 -2.80 -9.81
CA ALA A 108 -8.03 -3.65 -9.55
C ALA A 108 -7.04 -2.97 -8.59
N ASP A 109 -6.77 -1.69 -8.80
CA ASP A 109 -5.81 -0.94 -8.01
C ASP A 109 -6.32 -0.68 -6.58
N MET A 110 -7.61 -0.35 -6.43
CA MET A 110 -8.25 -0.20 -5.11
C MET A 110 -8.25 -1.53 -4.33
N ALA A 111 -8.57 -2.64 -5.00
CA ALA A 111 -8.50 -3.97 -4.38
C ALA A 111 -7.08 -4.32 -3.97
N TRP A 112 -6.09 -4.02 -4.82
CA TRP A 112 -4.68 -4.23 -4.51
C TRP A 112 -4.22 -3.38 -3.32
N GLY A 113 -4.53 -2.10 -3.29
CA GLY A 113 -4.14 -1.19 -2.19
C GLY A 113 -4.75 -1.60 -0.86
N THR A 114 -5.99 -2.07 -0.86
CA THR A 114 -6.66 -2.62 0.32
C THR A 114 -5.93 -3.87 0.83
N PHE A 115 -5.61 -4.80 -0.05
CA PHE A 115 -4.86 -6.02 0.28
C PHE A 115 -3.44 -5.69 0.77
N LEU A 116 -2.75 -4.81 0.06
CA LEU A 116 -1.37 -4.41 0.38
C LEU A 116 -1.27 -3.79 1.78
N ALA A 117 -2.11 -2.83 2.09
CA ALA A 117 -2.11 -2.14 3.39
C ALA A 117 -2.53 -3.09 4.53
N THR A 118 -3.51 -3.96 4.30
CA THR A 118 -3.93 -4.97 5.27
C THR A 118 -2.77 -5.91 5.60
N THR A 119 -2.12 -6.43 4.58
CA THR A 119 -0.99 -7.37 4.73
C THR A 119 0.21 -6.70 5.39
N ALA A 120 0.53 -5.46 5.01
CA ALA A 120 1.60 -4.69 5.64
C ALA A 120 1.32 -4.42 7.12
N ALA A 121 0.08 -4.06 7.48
CA ALA A 121 -0.31 -3.84 8.88
C ALA A 121 -0.20 -5.11 9.72
N LEU A 122 -0.64 -6.25 9.17
CA LEU A 122 -0.51 -7.56 9.83
C LEU A 122 0.95 -7.98 9.97
N ALA A 123 1.77 -7.77 8.95
CA ALA A 123 3.20 -8.04 9.00
C ALA A 123 3.88 -7.21 10.10
N GLY A 124 3.54 -5.93 10.21
CA GLY A 124 4.02 -5.06 11.28
C GLY A 124 3.59 -5.54 12.65
N TYR A 125 2.33 -5.94 12.79
CA TYR A 125 1.78 -6.44 14.05
C TYR A 125 2.48 -7.72 14.51
N PHE A 126 2.50 -8.75 13.69
CA PHE A 126 3.09 -10.03 14.06
C PHE A 126 4.62 -9.99 14.09
N GLY A 127 5.24 -9.30 13.13
CA GLY A 127 6.69 -9.18 13.03
C GLY A 127 7.29 -8.46 14.25
N SER A 128 6.68 -7.37 14.69
CA SER A 128 7.14 -6.67 15.90
C SER A 128 7.02 -7.50 17.16
N ARG A 129 5.96 -8.30 17.28
CA ARG A 129 5.77 -9.21 18.44
C ARG A 129 6.72 -10.38 18.43
N TRP A 130 7.17 -10.81 17.25
CA TRP A 130 8.14 -11.89 17.12
C TRP A 130 9.57 -11.42 17.35
N LEU A 131 9.92 -10.23 16.81
CA LEU A 131 11.29 -9.69 16.91
C LEU A 131 11.61 -9.06 18.28
N VAL A 132 10.58 -8.49 18.93
CA VAL A 132 10.73 -7.79 20.21
C VAL A 132 9.89 -8.54 21.25
N ARG A 133 10.40 -9.68 21.70
CA ARG A 133 9.85 -10.50 22.78
C ARG A 133 10.39 -10.06 24.13
#